data_7dd8aa3a7522553873b934d5aa820c77
#
_entry.id   7dd8aa3a7522553873b934d5aa820c77
#
_cell.length_a   1.000
_cell.length_b   1.000
_cell.length_c   1.000
_cell.angle_alpha   90.00
_cell.angle_beta   90.00
_cell.angle_gamma   90.00
#
_symmetry.space_group_name_H-M   'P 1'
#
loop_
_entity.id
_entity.type
_entity.pdbx_description
1 polymer ?
#
loop_
_entity_poly.entity_id
_entity_poly.type
_entity_poly.pdbx_seq_one_letter_code
_entity_poly.pdbx_strand_id
1 'polypeptide(L)'
;MAFDVEAIRKDFPILKRLVHGKRLVYLDNAATTHKPHFFLDMLCAYFNTMNANIHRGIHTLAEEATARYEESRRKVAAFLGGADPRGVVFTRNATESINLVAQAWARPRLRAGDEILLTGMEHHSNLVPWILLARQTGAVLRHLPVRDDGHLDLDSLDRLLTAKTRLVSVIHASNVLGTINPVRRIADAAHRMGALCLIDAAQSVPHMPVSFPDLGGDFLAFSAHKMLGPTGVGVLVARPETLEAMDPFLGGGEMIREVHLDRATWNDVPWKFEAGTPNIAGVVAFASSLDYLTRLGMDAVRAHAVELTRYALDRLRALGRLTLYGPADAESRGGVVSFNDDRIHSHDLSTLLDRQGIAIRAGHHCAQPLMERLDVPSTARASFYIYNGKDDVDALVEGIREARRYFKLPSP
;
A
#
# COMPACT_ATOMS: atom_id res chain seq x y z
N MET A 1 17.37 -19.31 -7.14
CA MET A 1 18.38 -18.44 -7.81
C MET A 1 18.72 -17.32 -6.84
N ALA A 2 19.97 -16.83 -6.79
CA ALA A 2 20.28 -15.64 -6.02
C ALA A 2 19.51 -14.44 -6.57
N PHE A 3 19.05 -13.54 -5.69
CA PHE A 3 18.33 -12.33 -6.05
C PHE A 3 19.34 -11.35 -6.70
N ASP A 4 19.33 -11.26 -8.04
CA ASP A 4 20.29 -10.47 -8.80
C ASP A 4 19.76 -9.05 -9.03
N VAL A 5 20.14 -8.13 -8.16
CA VAL A 5 19.74 -6.71 -8.23
C VAL A 5 20.23 -6.04 -9.50
N GLU A 6 21.44 -6.38 -10.00
CA GLU A 6 21.99 -5.76 -11.20
C GLU A 6 21.24 -6.21 -12.47
N ALA A 7 20.79 -7.46 -12.51
CA ALA A 7 19.93 -7.92 -13.59
C ALA A 7 18.56 -7.22 -13.53
N ILE A 8 17.96 -7.12 -12.33
CA ILE A 8 16.68 -6.44 -12.12
C ILE A 8 16.74 -4.96 -12.52
N ARG A 9 17.80 -4.24 -12.14
CA ARG A 9 17.97 -2.81 -12.50
C ARG A 9 17.89 -2.54 -14.01
N LYS A 10 18.32 -3.47 -14.84
CA LYS A 10 18.27 -3.35 -16.31
C LYS A 10 16.84 -3.24 -16.84
N ASP A 11 15.88 -3.82 -16.13
CA ASP A 11 14.47 -3.77 -16.48
C ASP A 11 13.82 -2.40 -16.24
N PHE A 12 14.50 -1.49 -15.52
CA PHE A 12 13.98 -0.17 -15.12
C PHE A 12 14.71 0.98 -15.82
N PRO A 13 14.20 1.46 -16.98
CA PRO A 13 14.89 2.49 -17.78
C PRO A 13 15.24 3.77 -17.04
N ILE A 14 14.36 4.18 -16.11
CA ILE A 14 14.52 5.41 -15.32
C ILE A 14 15.76 5.41 -14.42
N LEU A 15 16.26 4.24 -14.00
CA LEU A 15 17.45 4.14 -13.16
C LEU A 15 18.75 4.54 -13.89
N LYS A 16 18.69 4.67 -15.23
CA LYS A 16 19.79 5.20 -16.03
C LYS A 16 19.86 6.74 -16.01
N ARG A 17 18.81 7.41 -15.47
CA ARG A 17 18.75 8.86 -15.40
C ARG A 17 19.78 9.41 -14.41
N LEU A 18 20.41 10.52 -14.79
CA LEU A 18 21.22 11.33 -13.88
C LEU A 18 20.35 12.43 -13.25
N VAL A 19 20.53 12.66 -11.95
CA VAL A 19 19.94 13.77 -11.19
C VAL A 19 21.08 14.64 -10.68
N HIS A 20 21.08 15.92 -11.03
CA HIS A 20 22.19 16.85 -10.76
C HIS A 20 23.57 16.33 -11.24
N GLY A 21 23.60 15.58 -12.36
CA GLY A 21 24.81 14.94 -12.88
C GLY A 21 25.30 13.71 -12.11
N LYS A 22 24.54 13.24 -11.12
CA LYS A 22 24.84 12.06 -10.29
C LYS A 22 23.92 10.89 -10.64
N ARG A 23 24.36 9.66 -10.37
CA ARG A 23 23.51 8.47 -10.47
C ARG A 23 22.27 8.64 -9.59
N LEU A 24 21.10 8.30 -10.12
CA LEU A 24 19.87 8.27 -9.35
C LEU A 24 19.93 7.12 -8.32
N VAL A 25 19.79 7.45 -7.05
CA VAL A 25 19.56 6.54 -5.92
C VAL A 25 18.15 6.78 -5.41
N TYR A 26 17.20 5.95 -5.86
CA TYR A 26 15.79 6.15 -5.54
C TYR A 26 15.36 5.32 -4.32
N LEU A 27 15.14 6.02 -3.21
CA LEU A 27 14.78 5.44 -1.90
C LEU A 27 13.43 5.96 -1.38
N ASP A 28 12.48 6.30 -2.28
CA ASP A 28 11.11 6.71 -1.92
C ASP A 28 10.05 5.72 -2.45
N ASN A 29 10.36 4.41 -2.39
CA ASN A 29 9.50 3.35 -2.92
C ASN A 29 8.18 3.19 -2.16
N ALA A 30 8.13 3.53 -0.88
CA ALA A 30 6.89 3.52 -0.09
C ALA A 30 5.88 4.59 -0.56
N ALA A 31 6.32 5.61 -1.31
CA ALA A 31 5.44 6.56 -1.97
C ALA A 31 4.92 6.00 -3.30
N THR A 32 5.83 5.57 -4.19
CA THR A 32 5.53 4.89 -5.47
C THR A 32 6.77 4.18 -5.96
N THR A 33 6.62 3.07 -6.69
CA THR A 33 7.74 2.35 -7.31
C THR A 33 7.94 2.77 -8.76
N HIS A 34 9.14 2.58 -9.30
CA HIS A 34 9.40 2.72 -10.73
C HIS A 34 8.74 1.61 -11.54
N LYS A 35 8.64 1.83 -12.87
CA LYS A 35 7.95 0.95 -13.80
C LYS A 35 8.97 0.25 -14.68
N PRO A 36 8.93 -1.09 -14.78
CA PRO A 36 9.81 -1.83 -15.65
C PRO A 36 9.39 -1.69 -17.13
N HIS A 37 10.31 -1.90 -18.05
CA HIS A 37 10.05 -1.72 -19.49
C HIS A 37 8.88 -2.57 -19.99
N PHE A 38 8.75 -3.82 -19.57
CA PHE A 38 7.66 -4.70 -20.02
C PHE A 38 6.25 -4.22 -19.58
N PHE A 39 6.14 -3.50 -18.44
CA PHE A 39 4.90 -2.81 -18.07
C PHE A 39 4.60 -1.67 -19.06
N LEU A 40 5.62 -0.88 -19.41
CA LEU A 40 5.48 0.23 -20.37
C LEU A 40 5.13 -0.30 -21.76
N ASP A 41 5.79 -1.38 -22.19
CA ASP A 41 5.53 -2.05 -23.45
C ASP A 41 4.09 -2.58 -23.54
N MET A 42 3.59 -3.22 -22.46
CA MET A 42 2.21 -3.70 -22.41
C MET A 42 1.21 -2.54 -22.46
N LEU A 43 1.48 -1.44 -21.75
CA LEU A 43 0.63 -0.25 -21.78
C LEU A 43 0.55 0.35 -23.21
N CYS A 44 1.69 0.47 -23.89
CA CYS A 44 1.76 0.92 -25.29
C CYS A 44 1.07 -0.07 -26.21
N ALA A 45 1.31 -1.37 -26.07
CA ALA A 45 0.69 -2.42 -26.89
C ALA A 45 -0.85 -2.38 -26.76
N TYR A 46 -1.39 -2.17 -25.57
CA TYR A 46 -2.83 -2.06 -25.39
C TYR A 46 -3.42 -0.96 -26.27
N PHE A 47 -2.90 0.26 -26.21
CA PHE A 47 -3.41 1.36 -27.03
C PHE A 47 -3.19 1.19 -28.52
N ASN A 48 -2.10 0.54 -28.91
CA ASN A 48 -1.78 0.35 -30.32
C ASN A 48 -2.60 -0.78 -30.97
N THR A 49 -3.02 -1.81 -30.23
CA THR A 49 -3.55 -3.04 -30.81
C THR A 49 -4.86 -3.56 -30.21
N MET A 50 -5.27 -3.12 -29.01
CA MET A 50 -6.38 -3.72 -28.28
C MET A 50 -7.39 -2.70 -27.73
N ASN A 51 -7.21 -1.40 -27.97
CA ASN A 51 -8.00 -0.34 -27.35
C ASN A 51 -9.47 -0.42 -27.72
N ALA A 52 -10.30 -0.89 -26.81
CA ALA A 52 -11.76 -0.90 -26.90
C ALA A 52 -12.39 -0.79 -25.51
N ASN A 53 -13.68 -0.41 -25.45
CA ASN A 53 -14.43 -0.54 -24.20
C ASN A 53 -14.74 -2.02 -23.92
N ILE A 54 -14.97 -2.35 -22.65
CA ILE A 54 -15.13 -3.73 -22.17
C ILE A 54 -16.59 -4.07 -21.84
N HIS A 55 -16.87 -5.36 -21.66
CA HIS A 55 -18.10 -6.02 -21.20
C HIS A 55 -19.31 -5.92 -22.17
N ARG A 56 -19.65 -4.75 -22.69
CA ARG A 56 -20.89 -4.54 -23.48
C ARG A 56 -20.70 -4.55 -25.00
N GLY A 57 -19.48 -4.48 -25.49
CA GLY A 57 -19.19 -4.54 -26.92
C GLY A 57 -19.28 -5.98 -27.43
N ILE A 58 -19.91 -6.16 -28.61
CA ILE A 58 -20.05 -7.47 -29.28
C ILE A 58 -19.08 -7.66 -30.45
N HIS A 59 -18.16 -6.71 -30.63
CA HIS A 59 -17.13 -6.79 -31.68
C HIS A 59 -15.80 -7.34 -31.10
N THR A 60 -14.99 -7.94 -31.94
CA THR A 60 -13.75 -8.66 -31.59
C THR A 60 -12.85 -7.87 -30.62
N LEU A 61 -12.59 -6.58 -30.89
CA LEU A 61 -11.72 -5.78 -30.02
C LEU A 61 -12.28 -5.64 -28.61
N ALA A 62 -13.62 -5.49 -28.44
CA ALA A 62 -14.22 -5.39 -27.11
C ALA A 62 -14.16 -6.73 -26.37
N GLU A 63 -14.34 -7.85 -27.06
CA GLU A 63 -14.22 -9.19 -26.48
C GLU A 63 -12.79 -9.47 -26.03
N GLU A 64 -11.78 -9.13 -26.86
CA GLU A 64 -10.36 -9.27 -26.53
C GLU A 64 -9.96 -8.38 -25.34
N ALA A 65 -10.38 -7.10 -25.31
CA ALA A 65 -10.12 -6.18 -24.21
C ALA A 65 -10.78 -6.68 -22.90
N THR A 66 -12.02 -7.18 -22.98
CA THR A 66 -12.73 -7.79 -21.86
C THR A 66 -11.99 -9.00 -21.32
N ALA A 67 -11.57 -9.92 -22.20
CA ALA A 67 -10.84 -11.12 -21.82
C ALA A 67 -9.52 -10.78 -21.09
N ARG A 68 -8.78 -9.77 -21.55
CA ARG A 68 -7.54 -9.28 -20.91
C ARG A 68 -7.81 -8.63 -19.56
N TYR A 69 -8.86 -7.82 -19.46
CA TYR A 69 -9.23 -7.18 -18.22
C TYR A 69 -9.61 -8.20 -17.13
N GLU A 70 -10.45 -9.17 -17.48
CA GLU A 70 -10.86 -10.23 -16.56
C GLU A 70 -9.73 -11.24 -16.26
N GLU A 71 -8.79 -11.44 -17.18
CA GLU A 71 -7.55 -12.19 -16.91
C GLU A 71 -6.70 -11.46 -15.85
N SER A 72 -6.60 -10.13 -15.91
CA SER A 72 -5.91 -9.35 -14.90
C SER A 72 -6.55 -9.52 -13.52
N ARG A 73 -7.88 -9.60 -13.44
CA ARG A 73 -8.61 -9.88 -12.20
C ARG A 73 -8.26 -11.25 -11.64
N ARG A 74 -8.25 -12.29 -12.48
CA ARG A 74 -7.83 -13.65 -12.07
C ARG A 74 -6.39 -13.68 -11.57
N LYS A 75 -5.48 -12.93 -12.21
CA LYS A 75 -4.08 -12.84 -11.76
C LYS A 75 -3.94 -12.14 -10.41
N VAL A 76 -4.71 -11.08 -10.15
CA VAL A 76 -4.76 -10.46 -8.83
C VAL A 76 -5.23 -11.47 -7.78
N ALA A 77 -6.31 -12.20 -8.05
CA ALA A 77 -6.84 -13.21 -7.14
C ALA A 77 -5.81 -14.32 -6.84
N ALA A 78 -5.14 -14.83 -7.87
CA ALA A 78 -4.08 -15.83 -7.75
C ALA A 78 -2.88 -15.30 -6.94
N PHE A 79 -2.44 -14.06 -7.20
CA PHE A 79 -1.33 -13.41 -6.49
C PHE A 79 -1.59 -13.25 -4.99
N LEU A 80 -2.86 -13.17 -4.60
CA LEU A 80 -3.30 -13.05 -3.21
C LEU A 80 -3.69 -14.39 -2.57
N GLY A 81 -3.05 -15.48 -2.96
CA GLY A 81 -3.23 -16.79 -2.35
C GLY A 81 -4.49 -17.54 -2.81
N GLY A 82 -5.02 -17.22 -4.01
CA GLY A 82 -6.19 -17.88 -4.57
C GLY A 82 -7.52 -17.34 -4.03
N ALA A 83 -7.61 -16.04 -3.81
CA ALA A 83 -8.88 -15.37 -3.56
C ALA A 83 -9.89 -15.63 -4.71
N ASP A 84 -11.20 -15.54 -4.43
CA ASP A 84 -12.21 -15.65 -5.50
C ASP A 84 -12.14 -14.40 -6.41
N PRO A 85 -11.96 -14.56 -7.73
CA PRO A 85 -11.95 -13.40 -8.65
C PRO A 85 -13.20 -12.53 -8.58
N ARG A 86 -14.37 -13.09 -8.21
CA ARG A 86 -15.61 -12.32 -8.00
C ARG A 86 -15.52 -11.40 -6.78
N GLY A 87 -14.57 -11.65 -5.88
CA GLY A 87 -14.28 -10.80 -4.73
C GLY A 87 -13.27 -9.69 -5.02
N VAL A 88 -12.70 -9.61 -6.22
CA VAL A 88 -11.69 -8.60 -6.61
C VAL A 88 -12.38 -7.43 -7.32
N VAL A 89 -12.35 -6.25 -6.73
CA VAL A 89 -12.90 -5.00 -7.30
C VAL A 89 -11.76 -4.07 -7.67
N PHE A 90 -11.71 -3.60 -8.91
CA PHE A 90 -10.78 -2.57 -9.32
C PHE A 90 -11.30 -1.18 -8.94
N THR A 91 -10.41 -0.39 -8.35
CA THR A 91 -10.63 0.99 -7.92
C THR A 91 -9.52 1.88 -8.46
N ARG A 92 -9.51 3.17 -8.11
CA ARG A 92 -8.40 4.07 -8.52
C ARG A 92 -7.15 3.92 -7.64
N ASN A 93 -7.29 3.50 -6.39
CA ASN A 93 -6.21 3.31 -5.41
C ASN A 93 -6.76 2.72 -4.10
N ALA A 94 -5.88 2.36 -3.16
CA ALA A 94 -6.27 1.87 -1.83
C ALA A 94 -7.18 2.86 -1.07
N THR A 95 -6.98 4.16 -1.25
CA THR A 95 -7.84 5.18 -0.62
C THR A 95 -9.29 5.03 -1.07
N GLU A 96 -9.53 4.85 -2.36
CA GLU A 96 -10.88 4.61 -2.88
C GLU A 96 -11.44 3.28 -2.41
N SER A 97 -10.62 2.22 -2.37
CA SER A 97 -11.02 0.91 -1.84
C SER A 97 -11.53 1.01 -0.40
N ILE A 98 -10.82 1.74 0.47
CA ILE A 98 -11.21 1.95 1.86
C ILE A 98 -12.47 2.82 1.95
N ASN A 99 -12.58 3.89 1.14
CA ASN A 99 -13.79 4.70 1.07
C ASN A 99 -15.00 3.92 0.56
N LEU A 100 -14.81 2.99 -0.38
CA LEU A 100 -15.86 2.08 -0.84
C LEU A 100 -16.42 1.28 0.34
N VAL A 101 -15.56 0.67 1.15
CA VAL A 101 -16.01 -0.07 2.36
C VAL A 101 -16.69 0.87 3.34
N ALA A 102 -16.15 2.07 3.57
CA ALA A 102 -16.75 3.04 4.48
C ALA A 102 -18.16 3.46 4.04
N GLN A 103 -18.39 3.70 2.75
CA GLN A 103 -19.67 4.20 2.25
C GLN A 103 -20.67 3.08 1.94
N ALA A 104 -20.23 1.98 1.29
CA ALA A 104 -21.11 0.93 0.82
C ALA A 104 -21.40 -0.15 1.88
N TRP A 105 -20.45 -0.41 2.78
CA TRP A 105 -20.65 -1.38 3.85
C TRP A 105 -20.96 -0.72 5.19
N ALA A 106 -20.11 0.20 5.66
CA ALA A 106 -20.18 0.69 7.04
C ALA A 106 -21.30 1.72 7.23
N ARG A 107 -21.44 2.70 6.34
CA ARG A 107 -22.44 3.78 6.48
C ARG A 107 -23.88 3.30 6.68
N PRO A 108 -24.41 2.33 5.91
CA PRO A 108 -25.79 1.87 6.12
C PRO A 108 -25.98 1.04 7.38
N ARG A 109 -24.91 0.51 7.97
CA ARG A 109 -24.94 -0.42 9.11
C ARG A 109 -24.65 0.22 10.44
N LEU A 110 -23.77 1.24 10.48
CA LEU A 110 -23.36 1.89 11.72
C LEU A 110 -24.45 2.78 12.29
N ARG A 111 -24.54 2.77 13.63
CA ARG A 111 -25.44 3.59 14.43
C ARG A 111 -24.63 4.38 15.46
N ALA A 112 -25.25 5.40 16.06
CA ALA A 112 -24.63 6.17 17.14
C ALA A 112 -24.21 5.25 18.30
N GLY A 113 -22.97 5.38 18.72
CA GLY A 113 -22.37 4.58 19.78
C GLY A 113 -21.77 3.24 19.33
N ASP A 114 -21.94 2.80 18.07
CA ASP A 114 -21.14 1.71 17.50
C ASP A 114 -19.67 2.14 17.41
N GLU A 115 -18.75 1.17 17.46
CA GLU A 115 -17.32 1.46 17.55
C GLU A 115 -16.58 0.94 16.31
N ILE A 116 -15.59 1.74 15.87
CA ILE A 116 -14.59 1.37 14.86
C ILE A 116 -13.23 1.40 15.56
N LEU A 117 -12.51 0.27 15.55
CA LEU A 117 -11.15 0.20 16.08
C LEU A 117 -10.14 0.39 14.93
N LEU A 118 -9.26 1.37 15.10
CA LEU A 118 -8.12 1.68 14.24
C LEU A 118 -6.83 1.46 15.01
N THR A 119 -5.66 1.64 14.35
CA THR A 119 -4.39 1.69 15.07
C THR A 119 -3.83 3.10 15.11
N GLY A 120 -2.89 3.35 16.03
CA GLY A 120 -2.19 4.64 16.13
C GLY A 120 -1.14 4.86 15.01
N MET A 121 -0.97 3.92 14.07
CA MET A 121 0.00 4.03 12.97
C MET A 121 -0.64 4.05 11.57
N GLU A 122 -1.95 4.28 11.49
CA GLU A 122 -2.67 4.25 10.21
C GLU A 122 -2.21 5.35 9.25
N HIS A 123 -2.15 5.01 7.96
CA HIS A 123 -2.06 6.01 6.90
C HIS A 123 -3.36 6.82 6.85
N HIS A 124 -3.29 8.10 6.46
CA HIS A 124 -4.48 8.98 6.36
C HIS A 124 -5.60 8.36 5.52
N SER A 125 -5.29 7.54 4.51
CA SER A 125 -6.28 6.81 3.71
C SER A 125 -7.12 5.83 4.54
N ASN A 126 -6.56 5.30 5.62
CA ASN A 126 -7.23 4.37 6.55
C ASN A 126 -7.59 5.02 7.89
N LEU A 127 -7.60 6.33 7.96
CA LEU A 127 -8.01 7.10 9.12
C LEU A 127 -9.14 8.09 8.76
N VAL A 128 -8.91 8.94 7.76
CA VAL A 128 -9.82 10.05 7.42
C VAL A 128 -11.22 9.58 7.00
N PRO A 129 -11.39 8.50 6.20
CA PRO A 129 -12.73 8.01 5.87
C PRO A 129 -13.56 7.64 7.10
N TRP A 130 -12.93 7.06 8.11
CA TRP A 130 -13.57 6.67 9.36
C TRP A 130 -13.92 7.87 10.25
N ILE A 131 -13.07 8.91 10.28
CA ILE A 131 -13.37 10.18 10.95
C ILE A 131 -14.62 10.83 10.32
N LEU A 132 -14.67 10.88 8.99
CA LEU A 132 -15.82 11.44 8.26
C LEU A 132 -17.10 10.63 8.54
N LEU A 133 -16.98 9.30 8.51
CA LEU A 133 -18.11 8.41 8.77
C LEU A 133 -18.60 8.51 10.22
N ALA A 134 -17.70 8.55 11.18
CA ALA A 134 -18.04 8.71 12.59
C ALA A 134 -18.83 10.02 12.87
N ARG A 135 -18.43 11.11 12.21
CA ARG A 135 -19.16 12.39 12.28
C ARG A 135 -20.58 12.29 11.69
N GLN A 136 -20.78 11.47 10.67
CA GLN A 136 -22.09 11.30 10.01
C GLN A 136 -23.03 10.36 10.78
N THR A 137 -22.48 9.34 11.42
CA THR A 137 -23.26 8.24 12.02
C THR A 137 -23.36 8.33 13.56
N GLY A 138 -22.49 9.12 14.21
CA GLY A 138 -22.34 9.12 15.66
C GLY A 138 -21.54 7.90 16.18
N ALA A 139 -20.87 7.16 15.31
CA ALA A 139 -19.97 6.09 15.71
C ALA A 139 -18.75 6.63 16.45
N VAL A 140 -18.13 5.80 17.28
CA VAL A 140 -16.98 6.15 18.14
C VAL A 140 -15.71 5.51 17.56
N LEU A 141 -14.66 6.30 17.38
CA LEU A 141 -13.35 5.78 16.99
C LEU A 141 -12.55 5.39 18.23
N ARG A 142 -12.02 4.17 18.21
CA ARG A 142 -11.05 3.64 19.17
C ARG A 142 -9.71 3.44 18.48
N HIS A 143 -8.62 3.57 19.23
CA HIS A 143 -7.28 3.43 18.67
C HIS A 143 -6.45 2.46 19.49
N LEU A 144 -5.92 1.42 18.84
CA LEU A 144 -4.92 0.52 19.40
C LEU A 144 -3.58 1.25 19.44
N PRO A 145 -2.97 1.45 20.64
CA PRO A 145 -1.77 2.25 20.79
C PRO A 145 -0.54 1.65 20.07
N VAL A 146 0.41 2.52 19.75
CA VAL A 146 1.76 2.16 19.31
C VAL A 146 2.71 2.29 20.49
N ARG A 147 3.51 1.25 20.79
CA ARG A 147 4.53 1.25 21.83
C ARG A 147 5.79 1.98 21.37
N ASP A 148 6.69 2.27 22.30
CA ASP A 148 7.94 2.98 22.01
C ASP A 148 8.87 2.17 21.09
N ASP A 149 8.76 0.84 21.11
CA ASP A 149 9.49 -0.06 20.21
C ASP A 149 8.93 -0.10 18.78
N GLY A 150 7.86 0.65 18.51
CA GLY A 150 7.22 0.75 17.19
C GLY A 150 6.23 -0.37 16.88
N HIS A 151 5.95 -1.29 17.81
CA HIS A 151 4.91 -2.31 17.68
C HIS A 151 3.57 -1.83 18.23
N LEU A 152 2.48 -2.49 17.81
CA LEU A 152 1.15 -2.27 18.41
C LEU A 152 1.10 -2.85 19.83
N ASP A 153 0.40 -2.17 20.73
CA ASP A 153 0.11 -2.65 22.08
C ASP A 153 -1.04 -3.68 22.05
N LEU A 154 -0.70 -4.91 21.66
CA LEU A 154 -1.66 -6.00 21.55
C LEU A 154 -2.22 -6.47 22.90
N ASP A 155 -1.63 -6.09 24.02
CA ASP A 155 -2.14 -6.38 25.36
C ASP A 155 -3.39 -5.54 25.67
N SER A 156 -3.55 -4.40 24.99
CA SER A 156 -4.74 -3.57 25.05
C SER A 156 -5.87 -4.01 24.11
N LEU A 157 -5.64 -4.95 23.19
CA LEU A 157 -6.58 -5.31 22.11
C LEU A 157 -7.93 -5.79 22.66
N ASP A 158 -7.91 -6.79 23.57
CA ASP A 158 -9.13 -7.37 24.12
C ASP A 158 -9.95 -6.38 24.96
N ARG A 159 -9.28 -5.38 25.56
CA ARG A 159 -9.95 -4.29 26.31
C ARG A 159 -10.58 -3.25 25.37
N LEU A 160 -10.01 -3.03 24.20
CA LEU A 160 -10.48 -2.07 23.20
C LEU A 160 -11.61 -2.61 22.33
N LEU A 161 -11.67 -3.94 22.16
CA LEU A 161 -12.76 -4.63 21.46
C LEU A 161 -13.95 -4.81 22.43
N THR A 162 -15.10 -4.32 22.02
CA THR A 162 -16.34 -4.43 22.81
C THR A 162 -17.48 -5.00 21.98
N ALA A 163 -18.60 -5.32 22.61
CA ALA A 163 -19.82 -5.76 21.89
C ALA A 163 -20.40 -4.68 20.95
N LYS A 164 -19.90 -3.43 21.03
CA LYS A 164 -20.25 -2.34 20.13
C LYS A 164 -19.32 -2.22 18.95
N THR A 165 -18.17 -2.90 18.95
CA THR A 165 -17.22 -2.88 17.83
C THR A 165 -17.87 -3.54 16.62
N ARG A 166 -17.91 -2.81 15.50
CA ARG A 166 -18.48 -3.29 14.21
C ARG A 166 -17.42 -3.51 13.16
N LEU A 167 -16.33 -2.76 13.25
CA LEU A 167 -15.23 -2.82 12.30
C LEU A 167 -13.91 -2.62 13.00
N VAL A 168 -12.91 -3.39 12.61
CA VAL A 168 -11.50 -3.13 12.86
C VAL A 168 -10.86 -2.81 11.53
N SER A 169 -10.14 -1.69 11.43
CA SER A 169 -9.41 -1.33 10.22
C SER A 169 -7.94 -1.13 10.56
N VAL A 170 -7.06 -1.96 9.98
CA VAL A 170 -5.67 -2.06 10.41
C VAL A 170 -4.70 -2.08 9.23
N ILE A 171 -3.64 -1.30 9.33
CA ILE A 171 -2.51 -1.37 8.39
C ILE A 171 -1.69 -2.64 8.63
N HIS A 172 -1.41 -3.42 7.57
CA HIS A 172 -0.62 -4.64 7.67
C HIS A 172 0.87 -4.34 7.82
N ALA A 173 1.40 -3.39 7.04
CA ALA A 173 2.78 -2.93 7.17
C ALA A 173 2.81 -1.40 7.20
N SER A 174 3.40 -0.80 8.23
CA SER A 174 3.47 0.65 8.39
C SER A 174 4.35 1.29 7.30
N ASN A 175 3.81 2.30 6.65
CA ASN A 175 4.56 3.10 5.67
C ASN A 175 5.56 4.07 6.31
N VAL A 176 5.59 4.17 7.63
CA VAL A 176 6.52 5.01 8.40
C VAL A 176 7.51 4.15 9.19
N LEU A 177 7.01 3.32 10.08
CA LEU A 177 7.85 2.49 10.97
C LEU A 177 8.39 1.23 10.30
N GLY A 178 7.76 0.84 9.17
CA GLY A 178 8.01 -0.45 8.55
C GLY A 178 7.35 -1.62 9.29
N THR A 179 6.91 -1.44 10.51
CA THR A 179 6.33 -2.48 11.38
C THR A 179 5.32 -3.34 10.64
N ILE A 180 5.53 -4.66 10.65
CA ILE A 180 4.58 -5.65 10.14
C ILE A 180 3.68 -6.08 11.29
N ASN A 181 2.39 -5.79 11.19
CA ASN A 181 1.42 -6.07 12.22
C ASN A 181 0.84 -7.49 12.09
N PRO A 182 0.56 -8.20 13.19
CA PRO A 182 -0.03 -9.54 13.19
C PRO A 182 -1.53 -9.46 12.92
N VAL A 183 -1.91 -9.07 11.69
CA VAL A 183 -3.30 -8.77 11.30
C VAL A 183 -4.22 -9.98 11.44
N ARG A 184 -3.73 -11.22 11.28
CA ARG A 184 -4.51 -12.43 11.52
C ARG A 184 -5.01 -12.49 12.97
N ARG A 185 -4.13 -12.26 13.95
CA ARG A 185 -4.52 -12.23 15.37
C ARG A 185 -5.56 -11.16 15.64
N ILE A 186 -5.42 -9.99 15.01
CA ILE A 186 -6.34 -8.85 15.16
C ILE A 186 -7.71 -9.19 14.52
N ALA A 187 -7.70 -9.76 13.32
CA ALA A 187 -8.93 -10.19 12.64
C ALA A 187 -9.68 -11.27 13.42
N ASP A 188 -8.98 -12.29 13.93
CA ASP A 188 -9.59 -13.33 14.78
C ASP A 188 -10.20 -12.72 16.06
N ALA A 189 -9.55 -11.72 16.66
CA ALA A 189 -10.10 -11.02 17.82
C ALA A 189 -11.35 -10.20 17.46
N ALA A 190 -11.35 -9.50 16.33
CA ALA A 190 -12.50 -8.76 15.80
C ALA A 190 -13.70 -9.71 15.56
N HIS A 191 -13.46 -10.83 14.91
CA HIS A 191 -14.50 -11.83 14.60
C HIS A 191 -15.13 -12.44 15.85
N ARG A 192 -14.36 -12.67 16.94
CA ARG A 192 -14.93 -13.11 18.22
C ARG A 192 -15.95 -12.15 18.80
N MET A 193 -15.83 -10.84 18.45
CA MET A 193 -16.80 -9.81 18.86
C MET A 193 -17.90 -9.56 17.82
N GLY A 194 -17.91 -10.32 16.71
CA GLY A 194 -18.85 -10.13 15.59
C GLY A 194 -18.54 -8.92 14.71
N ALA A 195 -17.34 -8.34 14.84
CA ALA A 195 -16.87 -7.22 14.01
C ALA A 195 -16.16 -7.73 12.75
N LEU A 196 -16.26 -6.99 11.63
CA LEU A 196 -15.46 -7.26 10.44
C LEU A 196 -14.06 -6.61 10.55
N CYS A 197 -13.11 -7.11 9.73
CA CYS A 197 -11.75 -6.63 9.67
C CYS A 197 -11.38 -6.18 8.26
N LEU A 198 -10.96 -4.90 8.10
CA LEU A 198 -10.35 -4.36 6.90
C LEU A 198 -8.83 -4.27 7.08
N ILE A 199 -8.09 -4.76 6.11
CA ILE A 199 -6.63 -4.75 6.10
C ILE A 199 -6.14 -3.79 5.02
N ASP A 200 -5.47 -2.69 5.43
CA ASP A 200 -4.70 -1.86 4.51
C ASP A 200 -3.36 -2.56 4.21
N ALA A 201 -3.28 -3.17 3.04
CA ALA A 201 -2.13 -3.94 2.58
C ALA A 201 -1.27 -3.18 1.57
N ALA A 202 -1.40 -1.84 1.50
CA ALA A 202 -0.71 -1.02 0.51
C ALA A 202 0.83 -1.11 0.58
N GLN A 203 1.39 -1.47 1.73
CA GLN A 203 2.84 -1.66 1.92
C GLN A 203 3.24 -3.13 2.07
N SER A 204 2.31 -4.05 2.26
CA SER A 204 2.63 -5.47 2.42
C SER A 204 2.58 -6.25 1.11
N VAL A 205 1.51 -6.09 0.31
CA VAL A 205 1.36 -6.78 -0.99
C VAL A 205 2.55 -6.56 -1.93
N PRO A 206 3.17 -5.35 -2.01
CA PRO A 206 4.35 -5.15 -2.84
C PRO A 206 5.62 -5.86 -2.34
N HIS A 207 5.75 -6.13 -1.04
CA HIS A 207 7.03 -6.43 -0.40
C HIS A 207 7.16 -7.83 0.21
N MET A 208 6.07 -8.58 0.32
CA MET A 208 6.07 -9.92 0.92
C MET A 208 4.93 -10.78 0.40
N PRO A 209 5.00 -12.11 0.56
CA PRO A 209 3.85 -12.98 0.28
C PRO A 209 2.65 -12.56 1.10
N VAL A 210 1.51 -12.40 0.42
CA VAL A 210 0.23 -12.07 1.06
C VAL A 210 -0.83 -13.03 0.53
N SER A 211 -1.43 -13.81 1.42
CA SER A 211 -2.59 -14.64 1.13
C SER A 211 -3.82 -14.05 1.84
N PHE A 212 -4.80 -13.57 1.08
CA PHE A 212 -6.02 -12.99 1.64
C PHE A 212 -6.77 -13.99 2.53
N PRO A 213 -6.94 -15.27 2.13
CA PRO A 213 -7.54 -16.28 3.02
C PRO A 213 -6.78 -16.45 4.35
N ASP A 214 -5.45 -16.45 4.32
CA ASP A 214 -4.63 -16.70 5.51
C ASP A 214 -4.58 -15.49 6.45
N LEU A 215 -4.70 -14.28 5.93
CA LEU A 215 -4.79 -13.07 6.76
C LEU A 215 -6.08 -12.97 7.55
N GLY A 216 -7.15 -13.64 7.11
CA GLY A 216 -8.41 -13.74 7.84
C GLY A 216 -9.23 -12.45 7.87
N GLY A 217 -8.85 -11.41 7.13
CA GLY A 217 -9.65 -10.20 7.00
C GLY A 217 -10.90 -10.41 6.14
N ASP A 218 -11.87 -9.50 6.27
CA ASP A 218 -13.07 -9.47 5.44
C ASP A 218 -12.86 -8.59 4.20
N PHE A 219 -11.97 -7.59 4.33
CA PHE A 219 -11.57 -6.68 3.26
C PHE A 219 -10.05 -6.51 3.25
N LEU A 220 -9.48 -6.40 2.05
CA LEU A 220 -8.07 -6.08 1.85
C LEU A 220 -7.96 -5.03 0.76
N ALA A 221 -7.19 -3.95 1.00
CA ALA A 221 -7.02 -2.84 0.08
C ALA A 221 -5.55 -2.59 -0.24
N PHE A 222 -5.22 -2.37 -1.53
CA PHE A 222 -3.87 -1.95 -1.95
C PHE A 222 -3.88 -1.15 -3.25
N SER A 223 -2.71 -0.62 -3.65
CA SER A 223 -2.54 0.21 -4.84
C SER A 223 -1.49 -0.38 -5.77
N ALA A 224 -1.78 -0.46 -7.05
CA ALA A 224 -0.86 -1.00 -8.07
C ALA A 224 0.43 -0.18 -8.22
N HIS A 225 0.37 1.15 -8.04
CA HIS A 225 1.55 2.01 -8.24
C HIS A 225 2.70 1.77 -7.25
N LYS A 226 2.45 1.04 -6.15
CA LYS A 226 3.49 0.63 -5.18
C LYS A 226 4.09 -0.74 -5.47
N MET A 227 3.55 -1.45 -6.47
CA MET A 227 4.02 -2.77 -6.90
C MET A 227 4.21 -2.82 -8.43
N LEU A 228 5.00 -1.90 -8.96
CA LEU A 228 5.40 -1.79 -10.37
C LEU A 228 4.27 -1.41 -11.35
N GLY A 229 3.02 -1.39 -10.90
CA GLY A 229 1.84 -1.07 -11.70
C GLY A 229 1.58 0.45 -11.84
N PRO A 230 0.52 0.85 -12.53
CA PRO A 230 0.23 2.25 -12.80
C PRO A 230 -0.34 2.99 -11.59
N THR A 231 -0.31 4.32 -11.64
CA THR A 231 -1.24 5.15 -10.89
C THR A 231 -2.64 4.99 -11.45
N GLY A 232 -3.68 5.28 -10.64
CA GLY A 232 -5.07 5.18 -11.09
C GLY A 232 -5.61 3.74 -11.19
N VAL A 233 -4.91 2.77 -10.56
CA VAL A 233 -5.38 1.40 -10.33
C VAL A 233 -5.13 1.03 -8.87
N GLY A 234 -6.19 0.65 -8.20
CA GLY A 234 -6.21 0.05 -6.88
C GLY A 234 -7.04 -1.21 -6.87
N VAL A 235 -7.04 -1.91 -5.78
CA VAL A 235 -7.77 -3.15 -5.60
C VAL A 235 -8.41 -3.18 -4.22
N LEU A 236 -9.68 -3.55 -4.17
CA LEU A 236 -10.35 -4.07 -2.99
C LEU A 236 -10.57 -5.56 -3.18
N VAL A 237 -10.23 -6.36 -2.19
CA VAL A 237 -10.58 -7.77 -2.15
C VAL A 237 -11.48 -8.03 -0.95
N ALA A 238 -12.56 -8.78 -1.20
CA ALA A 238 -13.46 -9.26 -0.16
C ALA A 238 -14.05 -10.61 -0.59
N ARG A 239 -14.73 -11.29 0.33
CA ARG A 239 -15.52 -12.47 -0.06
C ARG A 239 -16.73 -12.03 -0.92
N PRO A 240 -17.10 -12.77 -1.97
CA PRO A 240 -18.22 -12.40 -2.83
C PRO A 240 -19.51 -12.13 -2.05
N GLU A 241 -19.84 -12.95 -1.05
CA GLU A 241 -21.04 -12.82 -0.21
C GLU A 241 -21.04 -11.50 0.58
N THR A 242 -19.86 -11.04 1.00
CA THR A 242 -19.71 -9.75 1.68
C THR A 242 -20.02 -8.60 0.71
N LEU A 243 -19.50 -8.68 -0.54
CA LEU A 243 -19.77 -7.67 -1.57
C LEU A 243 -21.24 -7.69 -2.02
N GLU A 244 -21.85 -8.86 -2.17
CA GLU A 244 -23.27 -9.00 -2.55
C GLU A 244 -24.18 -8.29 -1.54
N ALA A 245 -23.85 -8.37 -0.25
CA ALA A 245 -24.60 -7.77 0.85
C ALA A 245 -24.36 -6.25 1.01
N MET A 246 -23.43 -5.64 0.25
CA MET A 246 -23.14 -4.20 0.30
C MET A 246 -24.02 -3.42 -0.66
N ASP A 247 -24.29 -2.14 -0.36
CA ASP A 247 -24.88 -1.22 -1.32
C ASP A 247 -23.85 -0.81 -2.41
N PRO A 248 -24.26 -0.35 -3.60
CA PRO A 248 -23.35 0.25 -4.56
C PRO A 248 -22.61 1.45 -3.97
N PHE A 249 -21.38 1.68 -4.44
CA PHE A 249 -20.57 2.83 -4.02
C PHE A 249 -20.78 4.04 -4.94
N LEU A 250 -20.64 3.82 -6.24
CA LEU A 250 -20.86 4.82 -7.29
C LEU A 250 -22.00 4.36 -8.20
N GLY A 251 -22.80 5.29 -8.67
CA GLY A 251 -23.87 5.02 -9.66
C GLY A 251 -23.44 5.46 -11.05
N GLY A 252 -23.76 4.64 -12.07
CA GLY A 252 -23.44 4.95 -13.46
C GLY A 252 -23.66 3.78 -14.40
N GLY A 253 -23.08 3.83 -15.59
CA GLY A 253 -23.04 2.70 -16.51
C GLY A 253 -22.18 1.55 -15.95
N GLU A 254 -22.24 0.39 -16.56
CA GLU A 254 -21.55 -0.88 -16.21
C GLU A 254 -22.09 -1.55 -14.94
N MET A 255 -22.27 -0.82 -13.85
CA MET A 255 -22.63 -1.35 -12.54
C MET A 255 -24.13 -1.68 -12.38
N ILE A 256 -24.95 -1.39 -13.38
CA ILE A 256 -26.40 -1.60 -13.40
C ILE A 256 -26.78 -2.83 -14.22
N ARG A 257 -27.88 -3.50 -13.84
CA ARG A 257 -28.55 -4.53 -14.64
C ARG A 257 -29.70 -3.93 -15.43
N GLU A 258 -30.62 -3.26 -14.75
CA GLU A 258 -31.77 -2.57 -15.36
C GLU A 258 -31.92 -1.16 -14.77
N VAL A 259 -32.35 -0.21 -15.59
CA VAL A 259 -32.62 1.17 -15.17
C VAL A 259 -33.96 1.61 -15.74
N HIS A 260 -34.80 2.14 -14.88
CA HIS A 260 -36.04 2.84 -15.19
C HIS A 260 -35.94 4.29 -14.69
N LEU A 261 -36.96 5.10 -14.98
CA LEU A 261 -36.94 6.51 -14.55
C LEU A 261 -36.94 6.68 -13.02
N ASP A 262 -37.49 5.72 -12.29
CA ASP A 262 -37.75 5.77 -10.85
C ASP A 262 -37.00 4.69 -10.05
N ARG A 263 -36.34 3.73 -10.70
CA ARG A 263 -35.65 2.61 -10.04
C ARG A 263 -34.55 2.04 -10.92
N ALA A 264 -33.58 1.39 -10.23
CA ALA A 264 -32.52 0.62 -10.88
C ALA A 264 -32.23 -0.66 -10.12
N THR A 265 -31.69 -1.65 -10.81
CA THR A 265 -31.12 -2.87 -10.24
C THR A 265 -29.64 -2.96 -10.58
N TRP A 266 -28.90 -3.66 -9.74
CA TRP A 266 -27.44 -3.68 -9.81
C TRP A 266 -26.94 -4.92 -10.54
N ASN A 267 -25.77 -4.78 -11.14
CA ASN A 267 -25.06 -5.90 -11.75
C ASN A 267 -24.51 -6.85 -10.66
N ASP A 268 -24.04 -8.04 -11.07
CA ASP A 268 -23.37 -8.97 -10.18
C ASP A 268 -22.03 -8.40 -9.69
N VAL A 269 -21.51 -8.94 -8.58
CA VAL A 269 -20.15 -8.63 -8.11
C VAL A 269 -19.13 -9.29 -9.04
N PRO A 270 -18.00 -8.63 -9.31
CA PRO A 270 -17.52 -7.36 -8.75
C PRO A 270 -18.00 -6.11 -9.51
N TRP A 271 -18.64 -6.25 -10.68
CA TRP A 271 -19.03 -5.15 -11.59
C TRP A 271 -19.99 -4.16 -10.95
N LYS A 272 -20.78 -4.57 -9.96
CA LYS A 272 -21.62 -3.71 -9.12
C LYS A 272 -20.85 -2.52 -8.52
N PHE A 273 -19.52 -2.65 -8.35
CA PHE A 273 -18.65 -1.62 -7.75
C PHE A 273 -17.75 -0.92 -8.77
N GLU A 274 -17.82 -1.27 -10.05
CA GLU A 274 -16.97 -0.72 -11.12
C GLU A 274 -17.83 0.16 -12.07
N ALA A 275 -18.27 1.31 -11.56
CA ALA A 275 -19.13 2.23 -12.29
C ALA A 275 -18.35 3.06 -13.32
N GLY A 276 -18.87 3.12 -14.56
CA GLY A 276 -18.27 3.85 -15.68
C GLY A 276 -17.11 3.10 -16.32
N THR A 277 -16.61 3.58 -17.45
CA THR A 277 -15.46 2.98 -18.14
C THR A 277 -14.22 3.05 -17.23
N PRO A 278 -13.64 1.91 -16.83
CA PRO A 278 -12.51 1.90 -15.90
C PRO A 278 -11.18 2.22 -16.61
N ASN A 279 -10.08 2.26 -15.85
CA ASN A 279 -8.72 2.35 -16.40
C ASN A 279 -8.30 1.00 -17.00
N ILE A 280 -8.87 0.65 -18.17
CA ILE A 280 -8.69 -0.65 -18.82
C ILE A 280 -7.22 -0.91 -19.12
N ALA A 281 -6.55 0.03 -19.81
CA ALA A 281 -5.14 -0.07 -20.16
C ALA A 281 -4.24 -0.27 -18.93
N GLY A 282 -4.52 0.48 -17.85
CA GLY A 282 -3.78 0.37 -16.60
C GLY A 282 -3.94 -0.99 -15.93
N VAL A 283 -5.17 -1.54 -15.91
CA VAL A 283 -5.46 -2.86 -15.32
C VAL A 283 -4.81 -3.98 -16.14
N VAL A 284 -4.91 -3.93 -17.47
CA VAL A 284 -4.28 -4.91 -18.37
C VAL A 284 -2.76 -4.87 -18.23
N ALA A 285 -2.15 -3.68 -18.20
CA ALA A 285 -0.72 -3.55 -18.01
C ALA A 285 -0.26 -3.99 -16.60
N PHE A 286 -1.09 -3.78 -15.57
CA PHE A 286 -0.78 -4.21 -14.20
C PHE A 286 -0.61 -5.73 -14.09
N ALA A 287 -1.32 -6.52 -14.89
CA ALA A 287 -1.15 -7.97 -14.92
C ALA A 287 0.31 -8.38 -15.24
N SER A 288 1.02 -7.64 -16.11
CA SER A 288 2.43 -7.91 -16.40
C SER A 288 3.35 -7.66 -15.20
N SER A 289 3.00 -6.70 -14.33
CA SER A 289 3.72 -6.45 -13.08
C SER A 289 3.54 -7.61 -12.09
N LEU A 290 2.33 -8.18 -12.02
CA LEU A 290 2.06 -9.37 -11.20
C LEU A 290 2.84 -10.58 -11.71
N ASP A 291 2.86 -10.81 -13.02
CA ASP A 291 3.65 -11.89 -13.64
C ASP A 291 5.15 -11.75 -13.34
N TYR A 292 5.66 -10.51 -13.34
CA TYR A 292 7.06 -10.25 -13.01
C TYR A 292 7.38 -10.56 -11.55
N LEU A 293 6.58 -10.07 -10.61
CA LEU A 293 6.76 -10.32 -9.19
C LEU A 293 6.60 -11.81 -8.85
N THR A 294 5.65 -12.49 -9.50
CA THR A 294 5.47 -13.94 -9.36
C THR A 294 6.70 -14.72 -9.86
N ARG A 295 7.30 -14.28 -10.97
CA ARG A 295 8.54 -14.88 -11.52
C ARG A 295 9.74 -14.67 -10.61
N LEU A 296 9.87 -13.50 -9.99
CA LEU A 296 10.91 -13.23 -8.97
C LEU A 296 10.70 -14.06 -7.72
N GLY A 297 9.45 -14.40 -7.40
CA GLY A 297 9.04 -15.06 -6.16
C GLY A 297 8.97 -14.10 -4.99
N MET A 298 7.79 -13.97 -4.39
CA MET A 298 7.56 -13.00 -3.29
C MET A 298 8.37 -13.34 -2.04
N ASP A 299 8.73 -14.61 -1.80
CA ASP A 299 9.66 -14.99 -0.73
C ASP A 299 11.07 -14.43 -0.97
N ALA A 300 11.56 -14.45 -2.21
CA ALA A 300 12.83 -13.86 -2.57
C ALA A 300 12.80 -12.32 -2.48
N VAL A 301 11.69 -11.68 -2.88
CA VAL A 301 11.47 -10.24 -2.68
C VAL A 301 11.51 -9.90 -1.19
N ARG A 302 10.85 -10.70 -0.35
CA ARG A 302 10.85 -10.52 1.11
C ARG A 302 12.24 -10.70 1.71
N ALA A 303 12.95 -11.76 1.34
CA ALA A 303 14.31 -12.03 1.82
C ALA A 303 15.27 -10.89 1.46
N HIS A 304 15.20 -10.38 0.24
CA HIS A 304 15.96 -9.21 -0.20
C HIS A 304 15.62 -7.96 0.62
N ALA A 305 14.33 -7.67 0.85
CA ALA A 305 13.90 -6.54 1.66
C ALA A 305 14.43 -6.63 3.10
N VAL A 306 14.42 -7.82 3.71
CA VAL A 306 14.97 -8.07 5.06
C VAL A 306 16.48 -7.83 5.07
N GLU A 307 17.22 -8.41 4.13
CA GLU A 307 18.68 -8.26 4.05
C GLU A 307 19.07 -6.79 3.90
N LEU A 308 18.42 -6.07 2.96
CA LEU A 308 18.74 -4.68 2.71
C LEU A 308 18.34 -3.77 3.87
N THR A 309 17.20 -4.04 4.51
CA THR A 309 16.77 -3.29 5.71
C THR A 309 17.72 -3.50 6.87
N ARG A 310 18.18 -4.74 7.12
CA ARG A 310 19.18 -5.05 8.15
C ARG A 310 20.46 -4.29 7.89
N TYR A 311 20.98 -4.36 6.66
CA TYR A 311 22.16 -3.62 6.26
C TYR A 311 22.00 -2.11 6.48
N ALA A 312 20.85 -1.54 6.09
CA ALA A 312 20.57 -0.11 6.27
C ALA A 312 20.52 0.27 7.76
N LEU A 313 19.86 -0.51 8.60
CA LEU A 313 19.81 -0.28 10.06
C LEU A 313 21.22 -0.27 10.69
N ASP A 314 22.06 -1.24 10.34
CA ASP A 314 23.42 -1.34 10.86
C ASP A 314 24.28 -0.16 10.41
N ARG A 315 24.21 0.21 9.12
CA ARG A 315 24.97 1.32 8.55
C ARG A 315 24.54 2.67 9.13
N LEU A 316 23.23 2.88 9.31
CA LEU A 316 22.69 4.12 9.89
C LEU A 316 23.00 4.22 11.40
N ARG A 317 22.90 3.11 12.16
CA ARG A 317 23.33 3.08 13.58
C ARG A 317 24.80 3.44 13.74
N ALA A 318 25.65 2.89 12.87
CA ALA A 318 27.09 3.16 12.89
C ALA A 318 27.46 4.63 12.60
N LEU A 319 26.55 5.42 11.98
CA LEU A 319 26.75 6.85 11.79
C LEU A 319 26.67 7.65 13.11
N GLY A 320 26.03 7.09 14.14
CA GLY A 320 25.72 7.83 15.37
C GLY A 320 24.81 9.03 15.14
N ARG A 321 24.26 9.61 16.22
CA ARG A 321 23.41 10.83 16.19
C ARG A 321 22.19 10.75 15.27
N LEU A 322 21.71 9.52 14.99
CA LEU A 322 20.46 9.28 14.31
C LEU A 322 19.50 8.58 15.28
N THR A 323 18.29 9.13 15.38
CA THR A 323 17.16 8.41 15.97
C THR A 323 16.48 7.60 14.86
N LEU A 324 16.45 6.28 15.01
CA LEU A 324 15.77 5.36 14.08
C LEU A 324 14.42 4.95 14.68
N TYR A 325 13.35 5.06 13.89
CA TYR A 325 11.98 4.77 14.34
C TYR A 325 11.52 3.39 13.88
N GLY A 326 10.74 2.70 14.72
CA GLY A 326 10.16 1.38 14.44
C GLY A 326 11.01 0.23 14.98
N PRO A 327 10.59 -1.04 14.77
CA PRO A 327 11.23 -2.23 15.33
C PRO A 327 12.74 -2.28 15.09
N ALA A 328 13.49 -2.78 16.07
CA ALA A 328 14.94 -2.81 15.98
C ALA A 328 15.48 -3.86 15.01
N ASP A 329 14.73 -4.93 14.79
CA ASP A 329 15.06 -6.02 13.88
C ASP A 329 14.45 -5.83 12.48
N ALA A 330 15.10 -6.39 11.47
CA ALA A 330 14.65 -6.26 10.07
C ALA A 330 13.52 -7.23 9.71
N GLU A 331 13.37 -8.32 10.44
CA GLU A 331 12.36 -9.35 10.23
C GLU A 331 10.95 -8.82 10.55
N SER A 332 10.85 -7.97 11.56
CA SER A 332 9.60 -7.31 11.95
C SER A 332 9.25 -6.10 11.08
N ARG A 333 10.06 -5.80 10.03
CA ARG A 333 9.89 -4.63 9.16
C ARG A 333 9.66 -5.00 7.70
N GLY A 334 8.88 -4.14 7.02
CA GLY A 334 8.98 -3.97 5.57
C GLY A 334 10.25 -3.20 5.17
N GLY A 335 10.45 -2.95 3.89
CA GLY A 335 11.60 -2.24 3.33
C GLY A 335 11.62 -0.73 3.60
N VAL A 336 11.36 -0.31 4.85
CA VAL A 336 11.23 1.11 5.24
C VAL A 336 12.06 1.41 6.48
N VAL A 337 12.84 2.50 6.45
CA VAL A 337 13.58 3.05 7.60
C VAL A 337 13.30 4.54 7.70
N SER A 338 12.60 4.95 8.75
CA SER A 338 12.41 6.36 9.12
C SER A 338 13.43 6.74 10.19
N PHE A 339 13.98 7.94 10.07
CA PHE A 339 15.02 8.43 10.96
C PHE A 339 15.05 9.96 11.04
N ASN A 340 15.64 10.49 12.10
CA ASN A 340 16.02 11.90 12.21
C ASN A 340 17.49 12.03 12.63
N ASP A 341 18.15 13.04 12.08
CA ASP A 341 19.44 13.51 12.57
C ASP A 341 19.20 14.48 13.75
N ASP A 342 20.06 14.47 14.75
CA ASP A 342 19.88 15.29 15.97
C ASP A 342 20.06 16.80 15.72
N ARG A 343 20.61 17.21 14.55
CA ARG A 343 20.97 18.59 14.22
C ARG A 343 20.52 19.03 12.84
N ILE A 344 20.05 18.15 11.99
CA ILE A 344 19.63 18.48 10.62
C ILE A 344 18.15 18.16 10.50
N HIS A 345 17.33 19.18 10.23
CA HIS A 345 15.92 18.95 10.00
C HIS A 345 15.70 18.03 8.79
N SER A 346 14.71 17.13 8.84
CA SER A 346 14.47 16.13 7.80
C SER A 346 14.31 16.70 6.39
N HIS A 347 13.71 17.88 6.23
CA HIS A 347 13.57 18.56 4.94
C HIS A 347 14.90 19.05 4.39
N ASP A 348 15.77 19.64 5.24
CA ASP A 348 17.10 20.10 4.83
C ASP A 348 17.96 18.92 4.44
N LEU A 349 17.91 17.83 5.22
CA LEU A 349 18.60 16.60 4.90
C LEU A 349 18.15 16.03 3.54
N SER A 350 16.84 15.95 3.30
CA SER A 350 16.30 15.48 2.02
C SER A 350 16.75 16.37 0.84
N THR A 351 16.77 17.69 1.03
CA THR A 351 17.23 18.65 0.01
C THR A 351 18.72 18.47 -0.33
N LEU A 352 19.55 18.23 0.69
CA LEU A 352 20.99 18.02 0.47
C LEU A 352 21.28 16.66 -0.16
N LEU A 353 20.51 15.63 0.17
CA LEU A 353 20.60 14.32 -0.46
C LEU A 353 20.18 14.38 -1.94
N ASP A 354 19.10 15.11 -2.27
CA ASP A 354 18.65 15.30 -3.66
C ASP A 354 19.76 15.89 -4.55
N ARG A 355 20.51 16.88 -4.04
CA ARG A 355 21.69 17.44 -4.76
C ARG A 355 22.77 16.40 -5.08
N GLN A 356 22.73 15.26 -4.41
CA GLN A 356 23.64 14.13 -4.64
C GLN A 356 23.00 13.02 -5.45
N GLY A 357 21.79 13.22 -5.97
CA GLY A 357 21.01 12.23 -6.71
C GLY A 357 20.30 11.21 -5.85
N ILE A 358 20.20 11.43 -4.52
CA ILE A 358 19.60 10.50 -3.57
C ILE A 358 18.20 11.01 -3.22
N ALA A 359 17.18 10.28 -3.67
CA ALA A 359 15.77 10.61 -3.43
C ALA A 359 15.24 9.89 -2.22
N ILE A 360 15.01 10.61 -1.13
CA ILE A 360 14.26 10.16 0.06
C ILE A 360 13.03 11.05 0.28
N ARG A 361 12.16 10.67 1.18
CA ARG A 361 11.02 11.50 1.58
C ARG A 361 11.24 12.11 2.95
N ALA A 362 10.81 13.37 3.13
CA ALA A 362 10.72 14.03 4.43
C ALA A 362 9.27 14.47 4.71
N GLY A 363 8.86 14.49 5.98
CA GLY A 363 7.55 14.98 6.42
C GLY A 363 6.79 13.99 7.30
N HIS A 364 5.46 14.14 7.30
CA HIS A 364 4.54 13.29 8.11
C HIS A 364 4.23 11.93 7.47
N HIS A 365 4.63 11.69 6.21
CA HIS A 365 4.36 10.46 5.45
C HIS A 365 2.89 10.04 5.40
N CYS A 366 1.96 11.01 5.43
CA CYS A 366 0.51 10.78 5.54
C CYS A 366 0.10 9.98 6.78
N ALA A 367 0.81 10.14 7.90
CA ALA A 367 0.55 9.52 9.20
C ALA A 367 0.83 10.52 10.33
N GLN A 368 0.17 11.68 10.29
CA GLN A 368 0.41 12.78 11.22
C GLN A 368 0.17 12.39 12.69
N PRO A 369 -0.89 11.63 13.08
CA PRO A 369 -1.05 11.19 14.46
C PRO A 369 0.10 10.30 14.97
N LEU A 370 0.76 9.56 14.07
CA LEU A 370 1.95 8.80 14.44
C LEU A 370 3.14 9.73 14.71
N MET A 371 3.29 10.84 13.98
CA MET A 371 4.33 11.85 14.29
C MET A 371 4.09 12.48 15.67
N GLU A 372 2.84 12.80 16.01
CA GLU A 372 2.45 13.27 17.34
C GLU A 372 2.79 12.23 18.44
N ARG A 373 2.52 10.93 18.18
CA ARG A 373 2.87 9.83 19.11
C ARG A 373 4.40 9.69 19.30
N LEU A 374 5.19 9.96 18.26
CA LEU A 374 6.66 9.91 18.29
C LEU A 374 7.28 11.20 18.85
N ASP A 375 6.47 12.20 19.13
CA ASP A 375 6.88 13.55 19.59
C ASP A 375 7.90 14.20 18.62
N VAL A 376 7.60 14.12 17.31
CA VAL A 376 8.42 14.75 16.27
C VAL A 376 7.56 15.45 15.23
N PRO A 377 8.01 16.59 14.68
CA PRO A 377 7.27 17.30 13.63
C PRO A 377 7.31 16.56 12.30
N SER A 378 8.35 15.78 12.03
CA SER A 378 8.58 15.08 10.78
C SER A 378 9.72 14.07 10.90
N THR A 379 9.81 13.15 9.95
CA THR A 379 10.97 12.26 9.80
C THR A 379 11.49 12.26 8.35
N ALA A 380 12.77 11.93 8.17
CA ALA A 380 13.31 11.46 6.91
C ALA A 380 13.00 9.97 6.78
N ARG A 381 12.64 9.50 5.58
CA ARG A 381 12.31 8.10 5.31
C ARG A 381 13.00 7.61 4.07
N ALA A 382 13.84 6.60 4.22
CA ALA A 382 14.33 5.77 3.12
C ALA A 382 13.46 4.52 2.98
N SER A 383 13.08 4.17 1.76
CA SER A 383 12.32 2.96 1.47
C SER A 383 12.87 2.24 0.25
N PHE A 384 13.09 0.95 0.41
CA PHE A 384 13.77 0.08 -0.54
C PHE A 384 12.78 -0.77 -1.35
N TYR A 385 13.20 -1.18 -2.54
CA TYR A 385 12.45 -2.13 -3.35
C TYR A 385 13.40 -3.05 -4.13
N ILE A 386 12.88 -3.87 -5.02
CA ILE A 386 13.59 -4.95 -5.69
C ILE A 386 14.85 -4.53 -6.48
N TYR A 387 14.94 -3.28 -6.90
CA TYR A 387 16.08 -2.74 -7.66
C TYR A 387 17.09 -1.97 -6.81
N ASN A 388 16.87 -1.87 -5.49
CA ASN A 388 17.84 -1.25 -4.59
C ASN A 388 18.86 -2.28 -4.10
N GLY A 389 20.11 -1.85 -3.97
CA GLY A 389 21.22 -2.66 -3.46
C GLY A 389 21.92 -2.02 -2.27
N LYS A 390 22.93 -2.71 -1.73
CA LYS A 390 23.78 -2.20 -0.63
C LYS A 390 24.49 -0.91 -1.02
N ASP A 391 24.86 -0.78 -2.29
CA ASP A 391 25.45 0.44 -2.87
C ASP A 391 24.54 1.67 -2.75
N ASP A 392 23.20 1.50 -2.82
CA ASP A 392 22.25 2.57 -2.59
C ASP A 392 22.20 3.00 -1.11
N VAL A 393 22.32 2.03 -0.20
CA VAL A 393 22.43 2.30 1.25
C VAL A 393 23.74 3.00 1.58
N ASP A 394 24.86 2.56 1.00
CA ASP A 394 26.15 3.20 1.19
C ASP A 394 26.17 4.64 0.66
N ALA A 395 25.51 4.88 -0.48
CA ALA A 395 25.32 6.24 -1.01
C ALA A 395 24.49 7.10 -0.03
N LEU A 396 23.41 6.58 0.54
CA LEU A 396 22.62 7.29 1.56
C LEU A 396 23.49 7.66 2.77
N VAL A 397 24.27 6.71 3.28
CA VAL A 397 25.16 6.93 4.44
C VAL A 397 26.19 8.01 4.15
N GLU A 398 26.85 7.97 2.98
CA GLU A 398 27.81 9.00 2.60
C GLU A 398 27.13 10.36 2.37
N GLY A 399 25.95 10.36 1.76
CA GLY A 399 25.15 11.57 1.61
C GLY A 399 24.80 12.25 2.92
N ILE A 400 24.47 11.48 3.97
CA ILE A 400 24.24 12.02 5.32
C ILE A 400 25.52 12.59 5.91
N ARG A 401 26.69 11.94 5.71
CA ARG A 401 27.98 12.49 6.13
C ARG A 401 28.29 13.81 5.44
N GLU A 402 28.05 13.91 4.14
CA GLU A 402 28.24 15.16 3.39
C GLU A 402 27.29 16.26 3.86
N ALA A 403 26.03 15.94 4.16
CA ALA A 403 25.08 16.89 4.74
C ALA A 403 25.58 17.44 6.09
N ARG A 404 26.12 16.57 6.94
CA ARG A 404 26.75 16.97 8.21
C ARG A 404 27.95 17.88 7.98
N ARG A 405 28.84 17.58 7.00
CA ARG A 405 29.98 18.45 6.62
C ARG A 405 29.50 19.83 6.12
N TYR A 406 28.43 19.86 5.32
CA TYR A 406 27.85 21.11 4.86
C TYR A 406 27.43 22.04 6.02
N PHE A 407 26.82 21.49 7.06
CA PHE A 407 26.45 22.23 8.27
C PHE A 407 27.62 22.40 9.26
N LYS A 408 28.86 22.02 8.89
CA LYS A 408 30.06 22.07 9.75
C LYS A 408 29.86 21.35 11.09
N LEU A 409 29.11 20.27 11.09
CA LEU A 409 28.89 19.47 12.29
C LEU A 409 30.10 18.57 12.54
N PRO A 410 30.55 18.40 13.80
CA PRO A 410 31.65 17.50 14.11
C PRO A 410 31.30 16.06 13.72
N SER A 411 32.31 15.33 13.22
CA SER A 411 32.19 13.88 13.06
C SER A 411 31.90 13.24 14.42
N PRO A 412 31.09 12.16 14.45
CA PRO A 412 30.80 11.45 15.69
C PRO A 412 32.06 10.89 16.34
#